data_d2f5b2f7c0d5e6af03ebd66fd3003448
#
_entry.id   d2f5b2f7c0d5e6af03ebd66fd3003448
#
_cell.length_a   1.000
_cell.length_b   1.000
_cell.length_c   1.000
_cell.angle_alpha   90.00
_cell.angle_beta   90.00
_cell.angle_gamma   90.00
#
_symmetry.space_group_name_H-M   'P 1'
#
loop_
_entity.id
_entity.type
_entity.pdbx_description
1 polymer ?
#
loop_
_entity_poly.entity_id
_entity_poly.type
_entity_poly.pdbx_seq_one_letter_code
_entity_poly.pdbx_strand_id
1 'polypeptide(L)'
;GQFTHPLVLRAKLDIASAAHAFGKVPSHCVVTEFRNLEAIRTAARRAAREFGYTRMWSIHPSQIRPIIEAFSPDEQQIHVASDILLAAAEADWAPISHQSTLHDRASYRHFWQVLERAHATGRPLPAEVAPWF
;
A
#
# COMPACT_ATOMS: atom_id res chain seq x y z
N GLY A 1 21.44 11.91 -2.33
CA GLY A 1 20.17 11.62 -3.01
C GLY A 1 19.02 11.51 -2.02
N GLN A 2 17.81 11.52 -2.53
CA GLN A 2 16.59 11.53 -1.69
C GLN A 2 16.38 10.27 -0.83
N PHE A 3 17.13 9.21 -1.06
CA PHE A 3 17.08 7.97 -0.27
C PHE A 3 18.42 7.62 0.40
N THR A 4 19.36 8.53 0.46
CA THR A 4 20.68 8.26 1.01
C THR A 4 21.10 9.22 2.12
N HIS A 5 20.57 10.44 2.11
CA HIS A 5 20.94 11.43 3.13
C HIS A 5 20.13 11.24 4.41
N PRO A 6 20.77 11.07 5.59
CA PRO A 6 20.05 10.74 6.83
C PRO A 6 18.95 11.72 7.23
N LEU A 7 19.18 13.01 7.06
CA LEU A 7 18.15 14.03 7.36
C LEU A 7 16.95 13.96 6.43
N VAL A 8 17.17 13.60 5.15
CA VAL A 8 16.08 13.41 4.19
C VAL A 8 15.27 12.15 4.53
N LEU A 9 15.93 11.07 4.90
CA LEU A 9 15.27 9.84 5.34
C LEU A 9 14.42 10.07 6.59
N ARG A 10 14.97 10.79 7.58
CA ARG A 10 14.23 11.17 8.78
C ARG A 10 13.01 12.02 8.44
N ALA A 11 13.16 13.06 7.63
CA ALA A 11 12.05 13.92 7.22
C ALA A 11 10.94 13.12 6.51
N LYS A 12 11.31 12.16 5.64
CA LYS A 12 10.32 11.26 4.99
C LYS A 12 9.52 10.45 6.00
N LEU A 13 10.18 9.88 7.00
CA LEU A 13 9.52 9.10 8.06
C LEU A 13 8.61 9.99 8.93
N ASP A 14 9.09 11.17 9.33
CA ASP A 14 8.32 12.10 10.16
C ASP A 14 7.06 12.57 9.42
N ILE A 15 7.17 12.93 8.13
CA ILE A 15 6.03 13.35 7.30
C ILE A 15 5.01 12.21 7.15
N ALA A 16 5.45 11.01 6.81
CA ALA A 16 4.56 9.87 6.66
C ALA A 16 3.85 9.52 7.97
N SER A 17 4.59 9.47 9.09
CA SER A 17 4.04 9.22 10.42
C SER A 17 3.00 10.26 10.81
N ALA A 18 3.30 11.54 10.66
CA ALA A 18 2.37 12.62 10.97
C ALA A 18 1.11 12.56 10.10
N ALA A 19 1.27 12.31 8.80
CA ALA A 19 0.12 12.20 7.89
C ALA A 19 -0.81 11.06 8.31
N HIS A 20 -0.28 9.89 8.62
CA HIS A 20 -1.08 8.75 9.09
C HIS A 20 -1.75 9.03 10.45
N ALA A 21 -1.03 9.64 11.39
CA ALA A 21 -1.58 9.98 12.70
C ALA A 21 -2.79 10.93 12.62
N PHE A 22 -2.78 11.84 11.65
CA PHE A 22 -3.86 12.82 11.42
C PHE A 22 -4.85 12.41 10.32
N GLY A 23 -4.85 11.15 9.87
CA GLY A 23 -5.75 10.66 8.83
C GLY A 23 -5.55 11.35 7.47
N LYS A 24 -4.34 11.82 7.19
CA LYS A 24 -3.98 12.45 5.91
C LYS A 24 -3.26 11.45 5.01
N VAL A 25 -3.22 11.78 3.72
CA VAL A 25 -2.57 10.95 2.70
C VAL A 25 -1.13 11.41 2.49
N PRO A 26 -0.12 10.66 2.93
CA PRO A 26 1.28 11.02 2.68
C PRO A 26 1.60 10.85 1.20
N SER A 27 2.03 11.93 0.56
CA SER A 27 2.42 11.96 -0.85
C SER A 27 3.93 12.12 -0.96
N HIS A 28 4.59 11.15 -1.58
CA HIS A 28 6.02 11.18 -1.83
C HIS A 28 6.38 12.19 -2.92
N CYS A 29 7.59 12.72 -2.84
CA CYS A 29 8.11 13.67 -3.82
C CYS A 29 8.36 13.02 -5.19
N VAL A 30 8.53 13.85 -6.21
CA VAL A 30 8.79 13.43 -7.58
C VAL A 30 10.15 12.73 -7.75
N VAL A 31 10.23 11.92 -8.79
CA VAL A 31 11.49 11.49 -9.41
C VAL A 31 11.66 12.29 -10.70
N THR A 32 12.77 13.00 -10.83
CA THR A 32 13.04 13.84 -12.00
C THR A 32 13.44 13.04 -13.23
N GLU A 33 13.93 11.80 -13.05
CA GLU A 33 14.17 10.90 -14.16
C GLU A 33 12.84 10.40 -14.75
N PHE A 34 12.63 10.57 -16.04
CA PHE A 34 11.39 10.16 -16.72
C PHE A 34 11.59 9.12 -17.82
N ARG A 35 12.85 8.85 -18.22
CA ARG A 35 13.19 7.85 -19.24
C ARG A 35 13.50 6.49 -18.65
N ASN A 36 14.08 6.45 -17.46
CA ASN A 36 14.40 5.21 -16.76
C ASN A 36 13.24 4.79 -15.86
N LEU A 37 12.32 3.99 -16.42
CA LEU A 37 11.14 3.51 -15.70
C LEU A 37 11.47 2.63 -14.48
N GLU A 38 12.61 1.93 -14.51
CA GLU A 38 13.02 1.10 -13.38
C GLU A 38 13.50 1.95 -12.19
N ALA A 39 14.15 3.08 -12.44
CA ALA A 39 14.47 4.04 -11.38
C ALA A 39 13.20 4.59 -10.73
N ILE A 40 12.17 4.84 -11.52
CA ILE A 40 10.86 5.29 -11.02
C ILE A 40 10.18 4.22 -10.18
N ARG A 41 10.13 2.96 -10.67
CA ARG A 41 9.57 1.81 -9.91
C ARG A 41 10.29 1.60 -8.59
N THR A 42 11.62 1.64 -8.61
CA THR A 42 12.44 1.47 -7.40
C THR A 42 12.14 2.56 -6.38
N ALA A 43 12.11 3.82 -6.79
CA ALA A 43 11.78 4.94 -5.91
C ALA A 43 10.35 4.82 -5.33
N ALA A 44 9.37 4.47 -6.16
CA ALA A 44 7.98 4.31 -5.75
C ALA A 44 7.79 3.11 -4.79
N ARG A 45 8.45 1.97 -5.05
CA ARG A 45 8.44 0.81 -4.13
C ARG A 45 9.06 1.15 -2.77
N ARG A 46 10.18 1.87 -2.76
CA ARG A 46 10.80 2.32 -1.51
C ARG A 46 9.89 3.27 -0.76
N ALA A 47 9.30 4.25 -1.44
CA ALA A 47 8.34 5.17 -0.85
C ALA A 47 7.17 4.42 -0.18
N ALA A 48 6.59 3.45 -0.86
CA ALA A 48 5.45 2.68 -0.37
C ALA A 48 5.83 1.71 0.77
N ARG A 49 6.89 0.93 0.59
CA ARG A 49 7.20 -0.21 1.47
C ARG A 49 8.12 0.13 2.65
N GLU A 50 9.06 1.06 2.45
CA GLU A 50 10.02 1.42 3.50
C GLU A 50 9.58 2.65 4.29
N PHE A 51 8.87 3.59 3.66
CA PHE A 51 8.53 4.89 4.25
C PHE A 51 7.04 5.10 4.49
N GLY A 52 6.18 4.17 4.10
CA GLY A 52 4.74 4.24 4.39
C GLY A 52 3.97 5.28 3.61
N TYR A 53 4.48 5.76 2.49
CA TYR A 53 3.73 6.63 1.59
C TYR A 53 2.64 5.84 0.88
N THR A 54 1.52 6.52 0.59
CA THR A 54 0.38 5.91 -0.10
C THR A 54 0.08 6.57 -1.44
N ARG A 55 0.82 7.62 -1.78
CA ARG A 55 0.76 8.36 -3.03
C ARG A 55 2.12 8.91 -3.41
N MET A 56 2.32 9.21 -4.69
CA MET A 56 3.54 9.82 -5.21
C MET A 56 3.21 10.81 -6.32
N TRP A 57 3.92 11.92 -6.39
CA TRP A 57 3.79 12.89 -7.45
C TRP A 57 4.43 12.38 -8.75
N SER A 58 3.76 12.65 -9.86
CA SER A 58 4.25 12.41 -11.22
C SER A 58 4.42 13.75 -11.92
N ILE A 59 5.51 13.90 -12.66
CA ILE A 59 5.81 15.08 -13.49
C ILE A 59 5.81 14.76 -14.99
N HIS A 60 5.61 13.50 -15.36
CA HIS A 60 5.53 13.08 -16.75
C HIS A 60 4.57 11.88 -16.89
N PRO A 61 3.75 11.81 -17.97
CA PRO A 61 2.78 10.73 -18.14
C PRO A 61 3.38 9.32 -18.09
N SER A 62 4.61 9.12 -18.57
CA SER A 62 5.29 7.82 -18.51
C SER A 62 5.53 7.30 -17.09
N GLN A 63 5.48 8.17 -16.08
CA GLN A 63 5.69 7.80 -14.68
C GLN A 63 4.43 7.24 -14.02
N ILE A 64 3.24 7.52 -14.56
CA ILE A 64 1.96 7.21 -13.92
C ILE A 64 1.81 5.70 -13.71
N ARG A 65 1.97 4.91 -14.78
CA ARG A 65 1.80 3.47 -14.70
C ARG A 65 2.80 2.78 -13.76
N PRO A 66 4.13 3.03 -13.87
CA PRO A 66 5.10 2.47 -12.91
C PRO A 66 4.83 2.83 -11.46
N ILE A 67 4.34 4.05 -11.19
CA ILE A 67 3.97 4.48 -9.84
C ILE A 67 2.76 3.70 -9.34
N ILE A 68 1.67 3.62 -10.11
CA ILE A 68 0.47 2.87 -9.73
C ILE A 68 0.81 1.41 -9.45
N GLU A 69 1.58 0.75 -10.32
CA GLU A 69 2.02 -0.63 -10.14
C GLU A 69 2.82 -0.81 -8.82
N ALA A 70 3.70 0.13 -8.49
CA ALA A 70 4.52 0.08 -7.28
C ALA A 70 3.72 0.27 -5.98
N PHE A 71 2.66 1.06 -6.02
CA PHE A 71 1.77 1.31 -4.88
C PHE A 71 0.61 0.30 -4.80
N SER A 72 0.39 -0.51 -5.82
CA SER A 72 -0.62 -1.56 -5.81
C SER A 72 -0.17 -2.75 -4.97
N PRO A 73 -1.08 -3.41 -4.24
CA PRO A 73 -0.81 -4.69 -3.64
C PRO A 73 -0.47 -5.74 -4.71
N ASP A 74 0.41 -6.67 -4.38
CA ASP A 74 0.68 -7.83 -5.23
C ASP A 74 -0.40 -8.92 -5.02
N GLU A 75 -0.38 -9.95 -5.87
CA GLU A 75 -1.36 -11.04 -5.84
C GLU A 75 -1.36 -11.78 -4.50
N GLN A 76 -0.17 -12.03 -3.94
CA GLN A 76 -0.05 -12.69 -2.64
C GLN A 76 -0.67 -11.88 -1.52
N GLN A 77 -0.46 -10.56 -1.49
CA GLN A 77 -1.07 -9.68 -0.50
C GLN A 77 -2.60 -9.67 -0.62
N ILE A 78 -3.12 -9.67 -1.84
CA ILE A 78 -4.56 -9.70 -2.11
C ILE A 78 -5.16 -11.04 -1.62
N HIS A 79 -4.52 -12.17 -1.92
CA HIS A 79 -5.00 -13.48 -1.47
C HIS A 79 -5.02 -13.59 0.05
N VAL A 80 -3.92 -13.24 0.72
CA VAL A 80 -3.85 -13.29 2.19
C VAL A 80 -4.90 -12.39 2.83
N ALA A 81 -5.09 -11.17 2.32
CA ALA A 81 -6.11 -10.27 2.82
C ALA A 81 -7.53 -10.83 2.63
N SER A 82 -7.79 -11.44 1.47
CA SER A 82 -9.08 -12.06 1.17
C SER A 82 -9.38 -13.23 2.10
N ASP A 83 -8.43 -14.14 2.28
CA ASP A 83 -8.60 -15.33 3.13
C ASP A 83 -8.89 -14.93 4.58
N ILE A 84 -8.15 -13.95 5.11
CA ILE A 84 -8.34 -13.47 6.49
C ILE A 84 -9.70 -12.80 6.66
N LEU A 85 -10.11 -11.94 5.72
CA LEU A 85 -11.39 -11.23 5.83
C LEU A 85 -12.59 -12.15 5.61
N LEU A 86 -12.49 -13.15 4.74
CA LEU A 86 -13.53 -14.16 4.57
C LEU A 86 -13.70 -15.00 5.84
N ALA A 87 -12.60 -15.48 6.43
CA ALA A 87 -12.64 -16.20 7.71
C ALA A 87 -13.18 -15.32 8.85
N ALA A 88 -12.83 -14.04 8.87
CA ALA A 88 -13.38 -13.09 9.83
C ALA A 88 -14.89 -12.89 9.67
N ALA A 89 -15.38 -12.79 8.43
CA ALA A 89 -16.80 -12.67 8.14
C ALA A 89 -17.59 -13.91 8.58
N GLU A 90 -17.06 -15.10 8.34
CA GLU A 90 -17.64 -16.36 8.82
C GLU A 90 -17.70 -16.43 10.35
N ALA A 91 -16.73 -15.83 11.04
CA ALA A 91 -16.67 -15.75 12.50
C ALA A 91 -17.44 -14.54 13.08
N ASP A 92 -18.28 -13.87 12.28
CA ASP A 92 -18.99 -12.65 12.67
C ASP A 92 -18.04 -11.57 13.21
N TRP A 93 -16.87 -11.45 12.58
CA TRP A 93 -15.80 -10.49 12.90
C TRP A 93 -15.18 -10.67 14.30
N ALA A 94 -15.41 -11.80 14.94
CA ALA A 94 -14.68 -12.19 16.14
C ALA A 94 -13.20 -12.47 15.82
N PRO A 95 -12.32 -12.48 16.83
CA PRO A 95 -10.92 -12.88 16.62
C PRO A 95 -10.81 -14.28 16.02
N ILE A 96 -9.92 -14.45 15.05
CA ILE A 96 -9.66 -15.72 14.36
C ILE A 96 -8.19 -16.11 14.47
N SER A 97 -7.87 -17.37 14.24
CA SER A 97 -6.52 -17.85 14.00
C SER A 97 -6.38 -18.28 12.53
N HIS A 98 -5.42 -17.68 11.83
CA HIS A 98 -5.09 -18.05 10.46
C HIS A 98 -3.59 -18.34 10.38
N GLN A 99 -3.20 -19.53 9.92
CA GLN A 99 -1.80 -19.97 9.85
C GLN A 99 -1.02 -19.73 11.17
N SER A 100 -1.61 -20.09 12.30
CA SER A 100 -1.05 -19.91 13.65
C SER A 100 -0.84 -18.46 14.08
N THR A 101 -1.42 -17.51 13.36
CA THR A 101 -1.41 -16.08 13.70
C THR A 101 -2.80 -15.64 14.11
N LEU A 102 -2.89 -14.94 15.24
CA LEU A 102 -4.12 -14.34 15.73
C LEU A 102 -4.42 -13.05 14.95
N HIS A 103 -5.66 -12.94 14.47
CA HIS A 103 -6.18 -11.74 13.82
C HIS A 103 -7.44 -11.25 14.52
N ASP A 104 -7.57 -9.95 14.65
CA ASP A 104 -8.70 -9.26 15.26
C ASP A 104 -9.06 -7.99 14.48
N ARG A 105 -9.93 -7.15 15.03
CA ARG A 105 -10.38 -5.92 14.37
C ARG A 105 -9.25 -4.97 13.97
N ALA A 106 -8.13 -4.96 14.69
CA ALA A 106 -7.02 -4.10 14.35
C ALA A 106 -6.35 -4.58 13.05
N SER A 107 -6.09 -5.88 12.94
CA SER A 107 -5.53 -6.47 11.71
C SER A 107 -6.53 -6.49 10.57
N TYR A 108 -7.84 -6.69 10.81
CA TYR A 108 -8.87 -6.66 9.76
C TYR A 108 -8.91 -5.33 9.04
N ARG A 109 -8.74 -4.22 9.75
CA ARG A 109 -8.65 -2.89 9.12
C ARG A 109 -7.50 -2.80 8.14
N HIS A 110 -6.34 -3.36 8.47
CA HIS A 110 -5.19 -3.40 7.58
C HIS A 110 -5.48 -4.20 6.30
N PHE A 111 -6.05 -5.40 6.43
CA PHE A 111 -6.37 -6.24 5.28
C PHE A 111 -7.49 -5.65 4.41
N TRP A 112 -8.46 -4.99 5.03
CA TRP A 112 -9.47 -4.24 4.29
C TRP A 112 -8.84 -3.15 3.42
N GLN A 113 -7.90 -2.38 3.97
CA GLN A 113 -7.17 -1.34 3.23
C GLN A 113 -6.33 -1.92 2.08
N VAL A 114 -5.80 -3.13 2.22
CA VAL A 114 -5.12 -3.83 1.12
C VAL A 114 -6.09 -4.08 -0.03
N LEU A 115 -7.29 -4.60 0.23
CA LEU A 115 -8.30 -4.85 -0.80
C LEU A 115 -8.87 -3.56 -1.40
N GLU A 116 -9.12 -2.53 -0.60
CA GLU A 116 -9.51 -1.21 -1.09
C GLU A 116 -8.48 -0.65 -2.07
N ARG A 117 -7.20 -0.74 -1.73
CA ARG A 117 -6.12 -0.28 -2.60
C ARG A 117 -6.01 -1.12 -3.86
N ALA A 118 -6.18 -2.43 -3.77
CA ALA A 118 -6.22 -3.32 -4.93
C ALA A 118 -7.34 -2.92 -5.88
N HIS A 119 -8.55 -2.70 -5.37
CA HIS A 119 -9.69 -2.22 -6.17
C HIS A 119 -9.41 -0.86 -6.81
N ALA A 120 -8.95 0.12 -6.02
CA ALA A 120 -8.67 1.48 -6.50
C ALA A 120 -7.56 1.55 -7.56
N THR A 121 -6.61 0.61 -7.54
CA THR A 121 -5.50 0.52 -8.51
C THR A 121 -5.78 -0.42 -9.67
N GLY A 122 -7.00 -0.96 -9.78
CA GLY A 122 -7.42 -1.82 -10.90
C GLY A 122 -6.89 -3.24 -10.83
N ARG A 123 -6.47 -3.72 -9.65
CA ARG A 123 -6.09 -5.12 -9.46
C ARG A 123 -7.34 -6.00 -9.38
N PRO A 124 -7.34 -7.19 -10.00
CA PRO A 124 -8.45 -8.13 -9.85
C PRO A 124 -8.57 -8.60 -8.41
N LEU A 125 -9.79 -8.63 -7.91
CA LEU A 125 -10.13 -9.19 -6.60
C LEU A 125 -10.72 -10.59 -6.77
N PRO A 126 -10.50 -11.52 -5.80
CA PRO A 126 -11.23 -12.77 -5.75
C PRO A 126 -12.75 -12.55 -5.78
N ALA A 127 -13.48 -13.45 -6.44
CA ALA A 127 -14.93 -13.31 -6.67
C ALA A 127 -15.74 -13.16 -5.37
N GLU A 128 -15.25 -13.79 -4.29
CA GLU A 128 -15.91 -13.80 -2.98
C GLU A 128 -15.86 -12.45 -2.27
N VAL A 129 -14.80 -11.66 -2.48
CA VAL A 129 -14.62 -10.36 -1.84
C VAL A 129 -14.92 -9.19 -2.78
N ALA A 130 -14.91 -9.41 -4.09
CA ALA A 130 -15.18 -8.36 -5.07
C ALA A 130 -16.50 -7.59 -4.84
N PRO A 131 -17.61 -8.23 -4.40
CA PRO A 131 -18.87 -7.53 -4.13
C PRO A 131 -18.81 -6.54 -2.96
N TRP A 132 -17.75 -6.54 -2.17
CA TRP A 132 -17.59 -5.61 -1.04
C TRP A 132 -17.09 -4.22 -1.47
N PHE A 133 -16.62 -4.10 -2.71
CA PHE A 133 -16.02 -2.90 -3.30
C PHE A 133 -16.67 -2.55 -4.64
#